data_3c732c546300088607317963b7f78759
#
_entry.id   3c732c546300088607317963b7f78759
#
_cell.length_a   1.000
_cell.length_b   1.000
_cell.length_c   1.000
_cell.angle_alpha   90.00
_cell.angle_beta   90.00
_cell.angle_gamma   90.00
#
_symmetry.space_group_name_H-M   'P 1'
#
loop_
_entity.id
_entity.type
_entity.pdbx_description
1 polymer ?
#
loop_
_entity_poly.entity_id
_entity_poly.type
_entity_poly.pdbx_seq_one_letter_code
_entity_poly.pdbx_strand_id
1 'polypeptide(L)'
;MVRITLDKPYIPIPVPVTAIKYGLLYNWYAATDVRNIAADGWEVPIMDDFNELATYLISNSGDKLKEFGLTYWDTGNNGDNSAGFNGRGSGSRDLGISGFNYLKISLYFWDRNDLTFPYVGYGQLIYNNSNLTGDGGNNAGSGLSIRLVKTTTTLTHGQTGTYTGNDGKVYRTICIGTQEWLADNLCETKYRNGDTIPEVTDNSAWAALSTGALCAYNNDWSNVLI
;
A
#
# COMPACT_ATOMS: atom_id res chain seq x y z
N MET A 1 46.58 33.00 15.00
CA MET A 1 46.38 31.69 14.29
C MET A 1 44.99 31.19 14.67
N VAL A 2 44.01 31.40 13.79
CA VAL A 2 42.61 31.00 14.04
C VAL A 2 42.49 29.56 13.65
N ARG A 3 42.15 28.68 14.60
CA ARG A 3 41.86 27.25 14.35
C ARG A 3 40.46 27.14 13.80
N ILE A 4 40.33 26.93 12.51
CA ILE A 4 39.05 26.54 11.88
C ILE A 4 38.81 25.07 12.23
N THR A 5 37.91 24.81 13.17
CA THR A 5 37.34 23.47 13.37
C THR A 5 36.34 23.25 12.22
N LEU A 6 36.72 22.42 11.26
CA LEU A 6 35.77 21.91 10.27
C LEU A 6 34.79 21.02 11.04
N ASP A 7 33.59 21.55 11.28
CA ASP A 7 32.46 20.72 11.72
C ASP A 7 32.26 19.62 10.64
N LYS A 8 32.47 18.36 11.04
CA LYS A 8 32.11 17.23 10.20
C LYS A 8 30.62 17.38 9.88
N PRO A 9 30.23 17.26 8.59
CA PRO A 9 28.81 17.28 8.27
C PRO A 9 28.12 16.16 9.06
N TYR A 10 27.04 16.53 9.75
CA TYR A 10 26.14 15.56 10.41
C TYR A 10 25.62 14.63 9.32
N ILE A 11 26.05 13.38 9.32
CA ILE A 11 25.49 12.32 8.50
C ILE A 11 24.35 11.74 9.36
N PRO A 12 23.07 11.97 8.99
CA PRO A 12 21.96 11.36 9.72
C PRO A 12 22.16 9.84 9.72
N ILE A 13 22.06 9.22 10.88
CA ILE A 13 21.99 7.75 10.96
C ILE A 13 20.73 7.37 10.17
N PRO A 14 20.83 6.57 9.12
CA PRO A 14 19.65 6.16 8.35
C PRO A 14 18.65 5.52 9.31
N VAL A 15 17.44 6.08 9.39
CA VAL A 15 16.37 5.45 10.15
C VAL A 15 16.10 4.09 9.49
N PRO A 16 16.18 2.97 10.25
CA PRO A 16 15.96 1.67 9.64
C PRO A 16 14.55 1.59 9.07
N VAL A 17 14.45 1.29 7.78
CA VAL A 17 13.19 1.07 7.10
C VAL A 17 12.58 -0.23 7.57
N THR A 18 11.26 -0.24 7.84
CA THR A 18 10.53 -1.44 8.21
C THR A 18 10.51 -2.42 7.03
N ALA A 19 10.99 -3.64 7.26
CA ALA A 19 11.01 -4.67 6.22
C ALA A 19 9.61 -5.32 6.11
N ILE A 20 8.85 -4.94 5.09
CA ILE A 20 7.48 -5.37 4.87
C ILE A 20 7.46 -6.51 3.84
N LYS A 21 6.73 -7.60 4.17
CA LYS A 21 6.53 -8.74 3.26
C LYS A 21 5.34 -8.49 2.33
N TYR A 22 4.13 -8.58 2.87
CA TYR A 22 2.88 -8.31 2.13
C TYR A 22 2.09 -7.14 2.72
N GLY A 23 2.43 -6.67 3.93
CA GLY A 23 1.66 -5.68 4.66
C GLY A 23 0.37 -6.24 5.26
N LEU A 24 -0.53 -5.35 5.68
CA LEU A 24 -1.83 -5.70 6.24
C LEU A 24 -2.95 -5.54 5.21
N LEU A 25 -4.05 -6.22 5.45
CA LEU A 25 -5.31 -6.06 4.75
C LEU A 25 -6.27 -5.24 5.64
N TYR A 26 -6.92 -4.26 5.05
CA TYR A 26 -7.85 -3.33 5.70
C TYR A 26 -9.18 -3.38 5.00
N ASN A 27 -10.29 -3.23 5.74
CA ASN A 27 -11.55 -2.96 5.08
C ASN A 27 -11.61 -1.47 4.64
N TRP A 28 -12.54 -1.15 3.73
CA TRP A 28 -12.67 0.21 3.20
C TRP A 28 -13.03 1.24 4.29
N TYR A 29 -13.74 0.80 5.33
CA TYR A 29 -14.06 1.66 6.47
C TYR A 29 -12.79 2.13 7.21
N ALA A 30 -11.73 1.31 7.28
CA ALA A 30 -10.45 1.73 7.84
C ALA A 30 -9.69 2.69 6.89
N ALA A 31 -9.77 2.44 5.58
CA ALA A 31 -9.10 3.26 4.57
C ALA A 31 -9.69 4.69 4.51
N THR A 32 -10.97 4.86 4.85
CA THR A 32 -11.71 6.13 4.74
C THR A 32 -12.15 6.71 6.09
N ASP A 33 -11.69 6.16 7.20
CA ASP A 33 -12.03 6.63 8.55
C ASP A 33 -11.59 8.08 8.75
N VAL A 34 -12.46 8.88 9.33
CA VAL A 34 -12.22 10.31 9.60
C VAL A 34 -11.01 10.58 10.48
N ARG A 35 -10.60 9.59 11.30
CA ARG A 35 -9.38 9.63 12.11
C ARG A 35 -8.10 9.52 11.27
N ASN A 36 -8.24 9.17 10.01
CA ASN A 36 -7.23 9.05 8.97
C ASN A 36 -6.13 8.01 9.24
N ILE A 37 -6.00 7.05 8.35
CA ILE A 37 -4.94 6.03 8.41
C ILE A 37 -3.58 6.56 7.91
N ALA A 38 -3.58 7.60 7.09
CA ALA A 38 -2.36 8.24 6.57
C ALA A 38 -1.87 9.36 7.50
N ALA A 39 -0.56 9.53 7.65
CA ALA A 39 0.02 10.70 8.31
C ALA A 39 -0.13 11.97 7.45
N ASP A 40 0.16 13.13 8.01
CA ASP A 40 -0.02 14.43 7.35
C ASP A 40 0.72 14.52 6.01
N GLY A 41 0.03 15.04 5.01
CA GLY A 41 0.53 15.19 3.64
C GLY A 41 0.45 13.93 2.79
N TRP A 42 -0.06 12.82 3.35
CA TRP A 42 -0.30 11.57 2.63
C TRP A 42 -1.77 11.18 2.69
N GLU A 43 -2.21 10.42 1.70
CA GLU A 43 -3.60 10.01 1.58
C GLU A 43 -3.74 8.62 0.94
N VAL A 44 -4.88 7.98 1.19
CA VAL A 44 -5.31 6.82 0.42
C VAL A 44 -5.66 7.34 -0.97
N PRO A 45 -5.15 6.73 -2.07
CA PRO A 45 -5.35 7.23 -3.41
C PRO A 45 -6.82 7.22 -3.85
N ILE A 46 -7.09 7.98 -4.89
CA ILE A 46 -8.33 7.93 -5.66
C ILE A 46 -8.06 7.32 -7.05
N MET A 47 -9.11 6.98 -7.80
CA MET A 47 -8.96 6.40 -9.14
C MET A 47 -8.15 7.29 -10.08
N ASP A 48 -8.26 8.61 -9.95
CA ASP A 48 -7.49 9.55 -10.78
C ASP A 48 -5.99 9.45 -10.51
N ASP A 49 -5.56 9.16 -9.27
CA ASP A 49 -4.15 8.93 -8.95
C ASP A 49 -3.61 7.69 -9.66
N PHE A 50 -4.40 6.61 -9.72
CA PHE A 50 -4.03 5.39 -10.47
C PHE A 50 -4.00 5.63 -11.98
N ASN A 51 -4.93 6.41 -12.50
CA ASN A 51 -4.97 6.78 -13.91
C ASN A 51 -3.77 7.65 -14.29
N GLU A 52 -3.38 8.61 -13.46
CA GLU A 52 -2.18 9.43 -13.65
C GLU A 52 -0.92 8.55 -13.63
N LEU A 53 -0.78 7.65 -12.64
CA LEU A 53 0.31 6.70 -12.53
C LEU A 53 0.42 5.81 -13.79
N ALA A 54 -0.69 5.22 -14.23
CA ALA A 54 -0.72 4.36 -15.41
C ALA A 54 -0.38 5.14 -16.69
N THR A 55 -0.91 6.36 -16.82
CA THR A 55 -0.66 7.26 -17.96
C THR A 55 0.82 7.66 -18.03
N TYR A 56 1.44 7.99 -16.89
CA TYR A 56 2.85 8.33 -16.85
C TYR A 56 3.74 7.14 -17.28
N LEU A 57 3.39 5.93 -16.86
CA LEU A 57 4.12 4.72 -17.22
C LEU A 57 3.88 4.28 -18.67
N ILE A 58 2.91 4.85 -19.36
CA ILE A 58 2.53 4.63 -20.77
C ILE A 58 2.03 3.19 -20.99
N SER A 59 2.90 2.25 -21.31
CA SER A 59 2.55 0.85 -21.57
C SER A 59 3.15 -0.08 -20.50
N ASN A 60 2.51 -1.23 -20.31
CA ASN A 60 2.96 -2.26 -19.37
C ASN A 60 3.12 -1.70 -17.94
N SER A 61 2.21 -0.81 -17.53
CA SER A 61 2.25 -0.18 -16.22
C SER A 61 2.29 -1.20 -15.08
N GLY A 62 1.56 -2.30 -15.22
CA GLY A 62 1.56 -3.39 -14.24
C GLY A 62 2.91 -4.09 -14.12
N ASP A 63 3.62 -4.33 -15.23
CA ASP A 63 4.95 -4.96 -15.19
C ASP A 63 5.96 -4.08 -14.46
N LYS A 64 5.93 -2.80 -14.73
CA LYS A 64 6.81 -1.80 -14.12
C LYS A 64 6.56 -1.62 -12.62
N LEU A 65 5.36 -1.91 -12.16
CA LEU A 65 4.96 -1.75 -10.75
C LEU A 65 5.13 -3.02 -9.91
N LYS A 66 5.12 -4.22 -10.52
CA LYS A 66 5.26 -5.49 -9.81
C LYS A 66 6.72 -5.81 -9.48
N GLU A 67 6.97 -6.30 -8.26
CA GLU A 67 8.29 -6.80 -7.88
C GLU A 67 8.71 -7.97 -8.79
N PHE A 68 9.97 -7.97 -9.17
CA PHE A 68 10.56 -8.98 -10.05
C PHE A 68 10.66 -10.34 -9.36
N GLY A 69 10.45 -11.41 -10.12
CA GLY A 69 10.65 -12.78 -9.67
C GLY A 69 9.42 -13.43 -9.02
N LEU A 70 9.63 -14.58 -8.37
CA LEU A 70 8.58 -15.47 -7.87
C LEU A 70 8.48 -15.49 -6.34
N THR A 71 9.23 -14.66 -5.64
CA THR A 71 9.17 -14.60 -4.18
C THR A 71 7.79 -14.16 -3.70
N TYR A 72 7.25 -13.11 -4.31
CA TYR A 72 5.99 -12.48 -3.94
C TYR A 72 4.88 -12.60 -4.99
N TRP A 73 5.17 -13.32 -6.09
CA TRP A 73 4.25 -13.55 -7.19
C TRP A 73 4.29 -15.01 -7.62
N ASP A 74 3.24 -15.48 -8.29
CA ASP A 74 3.15 -16.83 -8.82
C ASP A 74 3.92 -17.00 -10.14
N THR A 75 4.06 -18.25 -10.57
CA THR A 75 4.71 -18.61 -11.82
C THR A 75 4.05 -17.92 -13.01
N GLY A 76 4.85 -17.27 -13.84
CA GLY A 76 4.37 -16.45 -14.95
C GLY A 76 4.29 -14.96 -14.63
N ASN A 77 4.77 -14.53 -13.45
CA ASN A 77 4.95 -13.11 -13.17
C ASN A 77 5.81 -12.44 -14.23
N ASN A 78 5.28 -11.40 -14.85
CA ASN A 78 5.94 -10.57 -15.86
C ASN A 78 6.44 -9.23 -15.30
N GLY A 79 6.47 -9.06 -13.96
CA GLY A 79 6.96 -7.86 -13.30
C GLY A 79 8.46 -7.66 -13.47
N ASP A 80 8.88 -6.44 -13.78
CA ASP A 80 10.29 -6.00 -13.88
C ASP A 80 10.64 -4.96 -12.80
N ASN A 81 9.64 -4.40 -12.15
CA ASN A 81 9.77 -3.37 -11.11
C ASN A 81 10.57 -2.14 -11.54
N SER A 82 10.61 -1.82 -12.82
CA SER A 82 11.42 -0.70 -13.32
C SER A 82 10.97 0.67 -12.78
N ALA A 83 9.74 0.78 -12.26
CA ALA A 83 9.26 1.97 -11.58
C ALA A 83 9.63 2.05 -10.08
N GLY A 84 10.19 0.97 -9.49
CA GLY A 84 10.56 0.94 -8.07
C GLY A 84 9.38 0.90 -7.09
N PHE A 85 8.18 0.58 -7.55
CA PHE A 85 6.96 0.54 -6.75
C PHE A 85 6.88 -0.69 -5.82
N ASN A 86 7.60 -1.78 -6.13
CA ASN A 86 7.64 -3.04 -5.37
C ASN A 86 6.26 -3.62 -5.06
N GLY A 87 5.37 -3.67 -6.04
CA GLY A 87 4.06 -4.30 -5.90
C GLY A 87 4.20 -5.78 -5.58
N ARG A 88 3.59 -6.25 -4.47
CA ARG A 88 3.62 -7.64 -4.00
C ARG A 88 2.22 -8.20 -3.88
N GLY A 89 1.98 -9.38 -4.41
CA GLY A 89 0.68 -10.03 -4.46
C GLY A 89 0.15 -10.44 -3.09
N SER A 90 -0.37 -9.49 -2.34
CA SER A 90 -0.88 -9.66 -0.97
C SER A 90 -2.21 -10.40 -0.89
N GLY A 91 -2.87 -10.63 -2.03
CA GLY A 91 -4.21 -11.22 -2.05
C GLY A 91 -5.28 -10.29 -1.47
N SER A 92 -6.37 -10.89 -1.04
CA SER A 92 -7.52 -10.24 -0.42
C SER A 92 -8.13 -11.08 0.69
N ARG A 93 -8.96 -10.46 1.54
CA ARG A 93 -9.91 -11.14 2.40
C ARG A 93 -11.33 -10.84 1.94
N ASP A 94 -12.09 -11.89 1.63
CA ASP A 94 -13.49 -11.79 1.20
C ASP A 94 -14.43 -11.83 2.40
N LEU A 95 -15.69 -11.42 2.19
CA LEU A 95 -16.74 -11.50 3.20
C LEU A 95 -17.30 -12.92 3.39
N GLY A 96 -16.93 -13.86 2.51
CA GLY A 96 -17.42 -15.23 2.52
C GLY A 96 -16.67 -16.17 3.47
N ILE A 97 -17.14 -17.42 3.52
CA ILE A 97 -16.55 -18.50 4.34
C ILE A 97 -15.12 -18.84 3.90
N SER A 98 -14.76 -18.59 2.64
CA SER A 98 -13.42 -18.85 2.10
C SER A 98 -12.34 -17.94 2.68
N GLY A 99 -12.72 -16.80 3.27
CA GLY A 99 -11.84 -15.89 3.97
C GLY A 99 -10.80 -15.25 3.07
N PHE A 100 -9.66 -15.90 2.81
CA PHE A 100 -8.51 -15.32 2.13
C PHE A 100 -8.27 -15.94 0.75
N ASN A 101 -7.97 -15.09 -0.24
CA ASN A 101 -7.80 -15.50 -1.63
C ASN A 101 -6.65 -14.74 -2.30
N TYR A 102 -6.16 -15.25 -3.43
CA TYR A 102 -5.29 -14.57 -4.41
C TYR A 102 -3.89 -14.16 -3.90
N LEU A 103 -3.37 -14.77 -2.81
CA LEU A 103 -1.97 -14.56 -2.41
C LEU A 103 -1.04 -14.92 -3.57
N LYS A 104 -0.07 -14.06 -3.88
CA LYS A 104 0.84 -14.14 -5.03
C LYS A 104 0.17 -14.06 -6.41
N ILE A 105 -1.15 -14.00 -6.48
CA ILE A 105 -1.91 -13.86 -7.72
C ILE A 105 -2.24 -12.40 -8.01
N SER A 106 -2.68 -11.67 -6.97
CA SER A 106 -3.10 -10.28 -7.12
C SER A 106 -2.65 -9.43 -5.94
N LEU A 107 -2.35 -8.18 -6.23
CA LEU A 107 -2.30 -7.09 -5.27
C LEU A 107 -3.50 -6.20 -5.56
N TYR A 108 -4.37 -6.04 -4.58
CA TYR A 108 -5.46 -5.08 -4.58
C TYR A 108 -5.14 -3.96 -3.61
N PHE A 109 -5.47 -2.72 -3.96
CA PHE A 109 -5.33 -1.59 -3.06
C PHE A 109 -6.50 -0.64 -3.19
N TRP A 110 -7.00 -0.16 -2.04
CA TRP A 110 -8.20 0.66 -1.97
C TRP A 110 -8.09 1.98 -2.73
N ASP A 111 -9.18 2.34 -3.40
CA ASP A 111 -9.56 3.69 -3.76
C ASP A 111 -10.47 4.24 -2.63
N ARG A 112 -10.22 5.48 -2.18
CA ARG A 112 -11.02 6.10 -1.11
C ARG A 112 -12.36 6.67 -1.58
N ASN A 113 -12.59 6.76 -2.88
CA ASN A 113 -13.85 7.29 -3.41
C ASN A 113 -14.98 6.28 -3.25
N ASP A 114 -16.12 6.77 -2.79
CA ASP A 114 -17.39 6.08 -2.80
C ASP A 114 -18.01 6.20 -4.20
N LEU A 115 -18.15 5.09 -4.89
CA LEU A 115 -18.77 5.06 -6.23
C LEU A 115 -20.27 4.78 -6.14
N THR A 116 -20.63 3.66 -5.52
CA THR A 116 -22.03 3.23 -5.32
C THR A 116 -22.06 2.27 -4.13
N PHE A 117 -22.01 2.83 -2.92
CA PHE A 117 -21.96 2.03 -1.69
C PHE A 117 -23.00 0.90 -1.71
N PRO A 118 -22.67 -0.35 -1.33
CA PRO A 118 -21.43 -0.79 -0.69
C PRO A 118 -20.29 -1.19 -1.64
N TYR A 119 -20.39 -0.91 -2.94
CA TYR A 119 -19.34 -1.19 -3.92
C TYR A 119 -18.46 0.04 -4.12
N VAL A 120 -17.18 -0.15 -3.92
CA VAL A 120 -16.17 0.92 -3.89
C VAL A 120 -15.00 0.59 -4.81
N GLY A 121 -14.23 1.61 -5.18
CA GLY A 121 -13.13 1.50 -6.10
C GLY A 121 -11.89 0.80 -5.53
N TYR A 122 -11.09 0.22 -6.41
CA TYR A 122 -9.79 -0.35 -6.09
C TYR A 122 -8.87 -0.35 -7.31
N GLY A 123 -7.56 -0.26 -7.07
CA GLY A 123 -6.53 -0.57 -8.05
C GLY A 123 -6.07 -2.03 -7.93
N GLN A 124 -5.61 -2.63 -9.05
CA GLN A 124 -5.19 -4.02 -9.08
C GLN A 124 -3.96 -4.25 -9.96
N LEU A 125 -3.03 -5.04 -9.44
CA LEU A 125 -1.97 -5.69 -10.21
C LEU A 125 -2.20 -7.21 -10.16
N ILE A 126 -2.12 -7.86 -11.33
CA ILE A 126 -2.25 -9.32 -11.46
C ILE A 126 -0.90 -9.87 -11.96
N TYR A 127 -0.45 -11.03 -11.43
CA TYR A 127 0.86 -11.61 -11.69
C TYR A 127 1.25 -11.67 -13.17
N ASN A 128 0.32 -12.01 -14.06
CA ASN A 128 0.53 -12.17 -15.50
C ASN A 128 -0.19 -11.12 -16.37
N ASN A 129 -0.66 -10.02 -15.78
CA ASN A 129 -1.24 -8.91 -16.53
C ASN A 129 -0.26 -7.73 -16.56
N SER A 130 0.04 -7.23 -17.76
CA SER A 130 0.99 -6.14 -17.96
C SER A 130 0.45 -4.76 -17.59
N ASN A 131 -0.82 -4.63 -17.25
CA ASN A 131 -1.43 -3.34 -16.95
C ASN A 131 -1.78 -3.22 -15.46
N LEU A 132 -1.62 -2.01 -14.92
CA LEU A 132 -2.37 -1.58 -13.75
C LEU A 132 -3.83 -1.46 -14.18
N THR A 133 -4.71 -2.16 -13.50
CA THR A 133 -6.14 -2.09 -13.71
C THR A 133 -6.80 -1.49 -12.47
N GLY A 134 -7.98 -0.94 -12.62
CA GLY A 134 -8.81 -0.44 -11.54
C GLY A 134 -10.26 -0.62 -11.89
N ASP A 135 -11.08 -0.87 -10.90
CA ASP A 135 -12.51 -1.03 -11.09
C ASP A 135 -13.27 -0.52 -9.86
N GLY A 136 -14.54 -0.24 -10.06
CA GLY A 136 -15.47 0.09 -9.00
C GLY A 136 -16.40 -1.08 -8.73
N GLY A 137 -16.05 -2.01 -7.87
CA GLY A 137 -16.94 -3.15 -7.66
C GLY A 137 -16.55 -4.07 -6.51
N ASN A 138 -15.59 -3.69 -5.67
CA ASN A 138 -15.30 -4.47 -4.48
C ASN A 138 -16.21 -4.03 -3.32
N ASN A 139 -16.59 -4.98 -2.48
CA ASN A 139 -17.41 -4.68 -1.31
C ASN A 139 -16.57 -3.96 -0.25
N ALA A 140 -17.09 -2.87 0.33
CA ALA A 140 -16.42 -2.07 1.36
C ALA A 140 -15.96 -2.89 2.59
N GLY A 141 -16.61 -4.01 2.87
CA GLY A 141 -16.21 -4.94 3.94
C GLY A 141 -15.06 -5.88 3.55
N SER A 142 -14.65 -5.98 2.27
CA SER A 142 -13.49 -6.79 1.88
C SER A 142 -12.21 -6.26 2.51
N GLY A 143 -11.21 -7.14 2.70
CA GLY A 143 -9.88 -6.75 3.17
C GLY A 143 -8.91 -6.64 2.00
N LEU A 144 -8.45 -5.43 1.69
CA LEU A 144 -7.45 -5.15 0.65
C LEU A 144 -6.26 -4.39 1.25
N SER A 145 -5.14 -4.36 0.53
CA SER A 145 -4.00 -3.53 0.92
C SER A 145 -4.30 -2.03 0.76
N ILE A 146 -3.44 -1.21 1.32
CA ILE A 146 -3.40 0.24 1.10
C ILE A 146 -2.00 0.61 0.59
N ARG A 147 -1.96 1.44 -0.43
CA ARG A 147 -0.77 2.16 -0.91
C ARG A 147 -1.05 3.65 -0.81
N LEU A 148 -0.35 4.34 0.07
CA LEU A 148 -0.52 5.78 0.19
C LEU A 148 0.17 6.52 -0.94
N VAL A 149 -0.38 7.67 -1.29
CA VAL A 149 0.15 8.61 -2.27
C VAL A 149 0.28 10.00 -1.66
N LYS A 150 1.21 10.75 -2.20
CA LYS A 150 1.40 12.17 -1.94
C LYS A 150 1.54 12.88 -3.27
N THR A 151 0.58 13.74 -3.58
CA THR A 151 0.49 14.45 -4.86
C THR A 151 1.35 15.72 -4.92
N THR A 152 1.82 16.20 -3.76
CA THR A 152 2.73 17.35 -3.66
C THR A 152 4.04 16.90 -3.05
N THR A 153 5.07 16.66 -3.87
CA THR A 153 6.39 16.22 -3.44
C THR A 153 7.49 17.12 -3.99
N THR A 154 8.63 17.15 -3.31
CA THR A 154 9.86 17.79 -3.80
C THR A 154 10.77 16.80 -4.52
N LEU A 155 10.43 15.51 -4.51
CA LEU A 155 11.16 14.48 -5.22
C LEU A 155 10.85 14.55 -6.72
N THR A 156 11.83 14.18 -7.53
CA THR A 156 11.66 13.98 -8.97
C THR A 156 11.55 12.49 -9.29
N HIS A 157 11.02 12.17 -10.47
CA HIS A 157 10.85 10.79 -10.91
C HIS A 157 12.11 9.94 -10.70
N GLY A 158 11.91 8.75 -10.10
CA GLY A 158 12.97 7.80 -9.77
C GLY A 158 13.68 8.08 -8.44
N GLN A 159 13.46 9.22 -7.80
CA GLN A 159 14.02 9.49 -6.48
C GLN A 159 13.21 8.78 -5.39
N THR A 160 13.92 8.30 -4.37
CA THR A 160 13.35 7.61 -3.21
C THR A 160 13.35 8.53 -1.99
N GLY A 161 12.39 8.29 -1.10
CA GLY A 161 12.28 8.95 0.18
C GLY A 161 11.81 7.99 1.26
N THR A 162 11.30 8.53 2.33
CA THR A 162 10.71 7.77 3.44
C THR A 162 9.43 8.41 3.94
N TYR A 163 8.52 7.59 4.41
CA TYR A 163 7.29 7.95 5.10
C TYR A 163 7.33 7.34 6.50
N THR A 164 7.03 8.13 7.53
CA THR A 164 6.86 7.63 8.89
C THR A 164 5.37 7.57 9.20
N GLY A 165 4.90 6.37 9.47
CA GLY A 165 3.50 6.12 9.78
C GLY A 165 3.07 6.52 11.18
N ASN A 166 1.78 6.44 11.45
CA ASN A 166 1.16 6.84 12.72
C ASN A 166 1.61 5.99 13.91
N ASP A 167 2.03 4.75 13.68
CA ASP A 167 2.56 3.84 14.70
C ASP A 167 4.11 3.83 14.77
N GLY A 168 4.75 4.74 14.03
CA GLY A 168 6.20 4.94 14.02
C GLY A 168 6.98 4.04 13.07
N LYS A 169 6.31 3.21 12.27
CA LYS A 169 6.98 2.43 11.21
C LYS A 169 7.48 3.34 10.11
N VAL A 170 8.62 3.00 9.54
CA VAL A 170 9.22 3.75 8.44
C VAL A 170 9.14 2.93 7.16
N TYR A 171 8.52 3.52 6.15
CA TYR A 171 8.31 2.93 4.83
C TYR A 171 9.20 3.59 3.79
N ARG A 172 9.59 2.84 2.77
CA ARG A 172 10.24 3.39 1.57
C ARG A 172 9.20 4.10 0.71
N THR A 173 9.63 5.16 0.06
CA THR A 173 8.82 5.85 -0.96
C THR A 173 9.58 5.96 -2.27
N ILE A 174 8.84 6.13 -3.35
CA ILE A 174 9.34 6.33 -4.71
C ILE A 174 8.52 7.41 -5.41
N CYS A 175 9.19 8.35 -6.05
CA CYS A 175 8.52 9.32 -6.92
C CYS A 175 8.38 8.75 -8.34
N ILE A 176 7.14 8.65 -8.83
CA ILE A 176 6.81 8.20 -10.18
C ILE A 176 6.02 9.32 -10.86
N GLY A 177 6.60 9.92 -11.89
CA GLY A 177 6.04 11.13 -12.47
C GLY A 177 6.08 12.30 -11.50
N THR A 178 4.91 12.80 -11.13
CA THR A 178 4.70 13.90 -10.19
C THR A 178 4.19 13.43 -8.81
N GLN A 179 3.93 12.13 -8.67
CA GLN A 179 3.38 11.52 -7.46
C GLN A 179 4.45 10.77 -6.68
N GLU A 180 4.45 10.91 -5.34
CA GLU A 180 5.28 10.09 -4.45
C GLU A 180 4.40 8.99 -3.83
N TRP A 181 4.78 7.73 -4.05
CA TRP A 181 4.06 6.55 -3.59
C TRP A 181 4.81 5.79 -2.51
N LEU A 182 4.09 5.15 -1.59
CA LEU A 182 4.73 4.10 -0.79
C LEU A 182 5.28 3.02 -1.73
N ALA A 183 6.51 2.57 -1.50
CA ALA A 183 7.13 1.46 -2.21
C ALA A 183 6.88 0.11 -1.50
N ASP A 184 6.05 0.08 -0.48
CA ASP A 184 5.60 -1.12 0.24
C ASP A 184 4.11 -0.99 0.59
N ASN A 185 3.41 -2.12 0.77
CA ASN A 185 2.03 -2.11 1.25
C ASN A 185 2.00 -1.62 2.71
N LEU A 186 0.96 -0.88 3.07
CA LEU A 186 0.80 -0.34 4.41
C LEU A 186 0.68 -1.46 5.46
N CYS A 187 1.26 -1.25 6.64
CA CYS A 187 1.10 -2.13 7.81
C CYS A 187 0.86 -1.31 9.10
N GLU A 188 0.15 -0.19 8.98
CA GLU A 188 -0.26 0.65 10.09
C GLU A 188 -1.26 -0.04 11.01
N THR A 189 -1.07 0.13 12.31
CA THR A 189 -1.98 -0.37 13.33
C THR A 189 -2.72 0.76 14.06
N LYS A 190 -2.46 2.00 13.69
CA LYS A 190 -3.05 3.19 14.31
C LYS A 190 -3.55 4.19 13.28
N TYR A 191 -4.60 4.88 13.65
CA TYR A 191 -5.01 6.12 13.00
C TYR A 191 -4.14 7.30 13.44
N ARG A 192 -4.20 8.42 12.71
CA ARG A 192 -3.41 9.64 12.97
C ARG A 192 -3.61 10.21 14.36
N ASN A 193 -4.80 10.08 14.93
CA ASN A 193 -5.11 10.53 16.30
C ASN A 193 -4.54 9.61 17.40
N GLY A 194 -3.88 8.49 17.03
CA GLY A 194 -3.30 7.50 17.94
C GLY A 194 -4.23 6.34 18.30
N ASP A 195 -5.50 6.36 17.90
CA ASP A 195 -6.42 5.24 18.12
C ASP A 195 -5.95 4.00 17.39
N THR A 196 -6.11 2.85 18.02
CA THR A 196 -5.79 1.56 17.40
C THR A 196 -6.84 1.18 16.36
N ILE A 197 -6.41 0.68 15.21
CA ILE A 197 -7.28 0.03 14.22
C ILE A 197 -7.54 -1.40 14.74
N PRO A 198 -8.79 -1.82 14.97
CA PRO A 198 -9.07 -3.14 15.51
C PRO A 198 -8.57 -4.26 14.58
N GLU A 199 -7.89 -5.25 15.16
CA GLU A 199 -7.58 -6.50 14.47
C GLU A 199 -8.76 -7.47 14.63
N VAL A 200 -9.28 -7.98 13.51
CA VAL A 200 -10.42 -8.91 13.50
C VAL A 200 -10.05 -10.17 12.70
N THR A 201 -9.91 -11.30 13.39
CA THR A 201 -9.48 -12.58 12.81
C THR A 201 -10.66 -13.52 12.48
N ASP A 202 -11.73 -13.48 13.25
CA ASP A 202 -12.93 -14.30 13.02
C ASP A 202 -13.67 -13.88 11.74
N ASN A 203 -14.05 -14.85 10.90
CA ASN A 203 -14.67 -14.55 9.60
C ASN A 203 -16.09 -14.00 9.74
N SER A 204 -16.86 -14.48 10.72
CA SER A 204 -18.25 -14.02 10.94
C SER A 204 -18.25 -12.60 11.52
N ALA A 205 -17.32 -12.33 12.45
CA ALA A 205 -17.12 -10.99 12.99
C ALA A 205 -16.67 -10.01 11.91
N TRP A 206 -15.72 -10.41 11.03
CA TRP A 206 -15.25 -9.60 9.91
C TRP A 206 -16.40 -9.25 8.95
N ALA A 207 -17.21 -10.24 8.57
CA ALA A 207 -18.33 -10.05 7.65
C ALA A 207 -19.43 -9.12 8.18
N ALA A 208 -19.53 -8.99 9.51
CA ALA A 208 -20.51 -8.14 10.18
C ALA A 208 -20.00 -6.70 10.42
N LEU A 209 -18.76 -6.37 10.02
CA LEU A 209 -18.18 -5.05 10.27
C LEU A 209 -18.84 -3.95 9.44
N SER A 210 -19.09 -2.83 10.12
CA SER A 210 -19.42 -1.53 9.52
C SER A 210 -18.48 -0.42 10.00
N THR A 211 -17.36 -0.81 10.61
CA THR A 211 -16.31 0.09 11.12
C THR A 211 -14.95 -0.41 10.68
N GLY A 212 -13.93 0.46 10.79
CA GLY A 212 -12.57 0.15 10.37
C GLY A 212 -11.95 -1.03 11.11
N ALA A 213 -11.32 -1.94 10.36
CA ALA A 213 -10.60 -3.09 10.88
C ALA A 213 -9.42 -3.47 9.97
N LEU A 214 -8.49 -4.25 10.52
CA LEU A 214 -7.35 -4.83 9.82
C LEU A 214 -7.20 -6.33 10.15
N CYS A 215 -6.44 -7.03 9.29
CA CYS A 215 -5.92 -8.37 9.57
C CYS A 215 -4.64 -8.64 8.76
N ALA A 216 -3.86 -9.63 9.18
CA ALA A 216 -2.84 -10.22 8.33
C ALA A 216 -3.48 -11.21 7.34
N TYR A 217 -2.82 -11.48 6.19
CA TYR A 217 -3.26 -12.56 5.30
C TYR A 217 -3.23 -13.91 6.02
N ASN A 218 -4.31 -14.69 5.94
CA ASN A 218 -4.54 -15.91 6.72
C ASN A 218 -4.47 -15.73 8.25
N ASN A 219 -4.62 -14.50 8.76
CA ASN A 219 -4.41 -14.15 10.17
C ASN A 219 -3.00 -14.53 10.68
N ASP A 220 -2.03 -14.63 9.78
CA ASP A 220 -0.65 -14.99 10.08
C ASP A 220 0.27 -13.77 9.92
N TRP A 221 0.74 -13.23 11.04
CA TRP A 221 1.62 -12.06 11.09
C TRP A 221 2.98 -12.29 10.41
N SER A 222 3.40 -13.54 10.19
CA SER A 222 4.59 -13.83 9.37
C SER A 222 4.43 -13.42 7.90
N ASN A 223 3.22 -13.11 7.47
CA ASN A 223 2.93 -12.53 6.15
C ASN A 223 3.04 -11.01 6.11
N VAL A 224 3.14 -10.32 7.25
CA VAL A 224 3.17 -8.85 7.31
C VAL A 224 4.58 -8.32 7.12
N LEU A 225 5.51 -8.78 7.92
CA LEU A 225 6.91 -8.34 7.97
C LEU A 225 7.87 -9.47 7.58
N ILE A 226 9.09 -9.08 7.15
CA ILE A 226 10.21 -9.99 6.85
C ILE A 226 11.06 -10.16 8.11
#